data_c9f9829390b60718bdbd38bd90263f14
#
_entry.id   c9f9829390b60718bdbd38bd90263f14
#
_cell.length_a   1.000
_cell.length_b   1.000
_cell.length_c   1.000
_cell.angle_alpha   90.00
_cell.angle_beta   90.00
_cell.angle_gamma   90.00
#
_symmetry.space_group_name_H-M   'P 1'
#
loop_
_entity.id
_entity.type
_entity.pdbx_description
1 polymer ?
#
loop_
_entity_poly.entity_id
_entity_poly.type
_entity_poly.pdbx_seq_one_letter_code
_entity_poly.pdbx_strand_id
1 'polypeptide(L)' 'MKEKIRIMLEDALPLVDFDSDFLFSELDSLGVTTILMMLSDEFGIKLEAQDATPKNLKTLDSIVSMVEKKISEKK' A
#
# COMPACT_ATOMS: atom_id res chain seq x y z
N MET A 1 10.75 -2.02 7.35
CA MET A 1 9.34 -2.03 6.96
C MET A 1 9.12 -1.95 5.45
N LYS A 2 9.83 -1.07 4.76
CA LYS A 2 9.67 -0.92 3.31
C LYS A 2 9.91 -2.22 2.55
N GLU A 3 10.97 -2.93 2.90
CA GLU A 3 11.32 -4.18 2.21
C GLU A 3 10.25 -5.24 2.39
N LYS A 4 9.71 -5.35 3.59
CA LYS A 4 8.62 -6.29 3.88
C LYS A 4 7.38 -5.98 3.05
N ILE A 5 7.02 -4.71 2.99
CA ILE A 5 5.84 -4.28 2.21
C ILE A 5 6.08 -4.55 0.73
N ARG A 6 7.27 -4.25 0.22
CA ARG A 6 7.62 -4.52 -1.18
C ARG A 6 7.42 -6.00 -1.51
N ILE A 7 7.98 -6.88 -0.69
CA ILE A 7 7.92 -8.31 -0.93
C ILE A 7 6.46 -8.80 -0.94
N MET A 8 5.68 -8.35 0.04
CA MET A 8 4.27 -8.73 0.13
C MET A 8 3.48 -8.30 -1.10
N LEU A 9 3.66 -7.06 -1.52
CA LEU A 9 2.89 -6.51 -2.63
C LEU A 9 3.35 -7.06 -3.97
N GLU A 10 4.65 -7.29 -4.15
CA GLU A 10 5.17 -7.89 -5.37
C GLU A 10 4.67 -9.34 -5.52
N ASP A 11 4.54 -10.04 -4.42
CA ASP A 11 4.05 -11.42 -4.43
C ASP A 11 2.56 -11.46 -4.84
N ALA A 12 1.78 -10.52 -4.34
CA ALA A 12 0.34 -10.46 -4.62
C ALA A 12 0.03 -9.88 -6.00
N LEU A 13 0.83 -8.91 -6.44
CA LEU A 13 0.60 -8.17 -7.68
C LEU A 13 1.88 -8.17 -8.52
N PRO A 14 2.27 -9.34 -9.07
CA PRO A 14 3.57 -9.48 -9.72
C PRO A 14 3.75 -8.67 -11.01
N LEU A 15 2.65 -8.19 -11.61
CA LEU A 15 2.74 -7.41 -12.84
C LEU A 15 2.83 -5.91 -12.58
N VAL A 16 2.72 -5.48 -11.34
CA VAL A 16 2.82 -4.07 -10.98
C VAL A 16 4.27 -3.73 -10.67
N ASP A 17 4.75 -2.60 -11.22
CA ASP A 17 6.10 -2.10 -10.95
C ASP A 17 6.07 -1.20 -9.72
N PHE A 18 6.47 -1.75 -8.56
CA PHE A 18 6.45 -1.00 -7.32
C PHE A 18 7.60 -0.01 -7.18
N ASP A 19 8.50 0.05 -8.16
CA ASP A 19 9.55 1.08 -8.21
C ASP A 19 9.12 2.28 -9.03
N SER A 20 7.94 2.24 -9.64
CA SER A 20 7.43 3.35 -10.45
C SER A 20 7.15 4.59 -9.61
N ASP A 21 7.45 5.76 -10.16
CA ASP A 21 7.09 7.04 -9.56
C ASP A 21 5.60 7.36 -9.77
N PHE A 22 4.93 6.56 -10.59
CA PHE A 22 3.52 6.74 -10.91
C PHE A 22 2.75 5.46 -10.61
N LEU A 23 3.03 4.90 -9.45
CA LEU A 23 2.46 3.62 -9.04
C LEU A 23 0.94 3.61 -9.07
N PHE A 24 0.32 4.71 -8.65
CA PHE A 24 -1.14 4.80 -8.62
C PHE A 24 -1.77 4.52 -9.98
N SER A 25 -1.12 4.97 -11.06
CA SER A 25 -1.65 4.78 -12.41
C SER A 25 -1.55 3.33 -12.89
N GLU A 26 -0.75 2.50 -12.21
CA GLU A 26 -0.61 1.09 -12.54
C GLU A 26 -1.61 0.21 -11.78
N LEU A 27 -2.34 0.80 -10.85
CA LEU A 27 -3.27 0.06 -10.00
C LEU A 27 -4.70 0.22 -10.51
N ASP A 28 -5.44 -0.89 -10.58
CA ASP A 28 -6.88 -0.85 -10.81
C ASP A 28 -7.59 -0.97 -9.46
N SER A 29 -8.93 -0.95 -9.48
CA SER A 29 -9.72 -1.03 -8.25
C SER A 29 -9.41 -2.28 -7.45
N LEU A 30 -9.22 -3.40 -8.15
CA LEU A 30 -8.92 -4.67 -7.49
C LEU A 30 -7.54 -4.65 -6.85
N GLY A 31 -6.55 -4.08 -7.55
CA GLY A 31 -5.20 -3.95 -7.01
C GLY A 31 -5.18 -3.07 -5.77
N VAL A 32 -5.89 -1.94 -5.81
CA VAL A 32 -6.00 -1.05 -4.66
C VAL A 32 -6.62 -1.78 -3.47
N THR A 33 -7.73 -2.47 -3.69
CA THR A 33 -8.42 -3.22 -2.63
C THR A 33 -7.49 -4.27 -2.03
N THR A 34 -6.76 -4.99 -2.88
CA THR A 34 -5.81 -6.02 -2.44
C THR A 34 -4.75 -5.42 -1.53
N ILE A 35 -4.18 -4.28 -1.92
CA ILE A 35 -3.15 -3.60 -1.12
C ILE A 35 -3.72 -3.22 0.25
N LEU A 36 -4.89 -2.61 0.27
CA LEU A 36 -5.50 -2.18 1.53
C LEU A 36 -5.77 -3.36 2.46
N MET A 37 -6.29 -4.44 1.92
CA MET A 37 -6.60 -5.64 2.71
C MET A 37 -5.34 -6.28 3.27
N MET A 38 -4.33 -6.47 2.44
CA MET A 38 -3.10 -7.14 2.85
C MET A 38 -2.38 -6.37 3.94
N LEU A 39 -2.25 -5.05 3.76
CA LEU A 39 -1.56 -4.22 4.74
C LEU A 39 -2.34 -4.12 6.03
N SER A 40 -3.68 -4.07 5.95
CA SER A 40 -4.52 -4.04 7.14
C SER A 40 -4.32 -5.31 7.97
N ASP A 41 -4.32 -6.47 7.32
CA ASP A 41 -4.15 -7.75 8.00
C ASP A 41 -2.76 -7.90 8.58
N GLU A 42 -1.74 -7.55 7.80
CA GLU A 42 -0.36 -7.79 8.21
C GLU A 42 0.04 -6.92 9.40
N PHE A 43 -0.40 -5.68 9.43
CA PHE A 43 0.02 -4.73 10.45
C PHE A 43 -1.04 -4.47 11.53
N GLY A 44 -2.18 -5.16 11.44
CA GLY A 44 -3.25 -4.98 12.42
C GLY A 44 -3.81 -3.57 12.45
N ILE A 45 -3.88 -2.92 11.29
CA ILE A 45 -4.39 -1.57 11.15
C ILE A 45 -5.65 -1.60 10.29
N LYS A 46 -6.35 -0.48 10.23
CA LYS A 46 -7.55 -0.39 9.41
C LYS A 46 -7.34 0.64 8.30
N LEU A 47 -7.11 0.13 7.08
CA LEU A 47 -7.02 0.96 5.90
C LEU A 47 -8.35 0.91 5.16
N GLU A 48 -8.91 2.08 4.86
CA GLU A 48 -10.21 2.19 4.23
C GLU A 48 -10.06 2.79 2.83
N ALA A 49 -11.16 2.76 2.05
CA ALA A 49 -11.15 3.30 0.70
C ALA A 49 -10.71 4.77 0.68
N GLN A 50 -11.06 5.54 1.71
CA GLN A 50 -10.68 6.95 1.80
C GLN A 50 -9.16 7.14 1.97
N ASP A 51 -8.44 6.11 2.40
CA ASP A 51 -6.98 6.16 2.52
C ASP A 51 -6.30 5.92 1.18
N ALA A 52 -7.02 5.39 0.21
CA ALA A 52 -6.48 5.04 -1.11
C ALA A 52 -6.49 6.25 -2.04
N THR A 53 -5.76 7.29 -1.66
CA THR A 53 -5.66 8.51 -2.46
C THR A 53 -4.49 8.39 -3.45
N PRO A 54 -4.51 9.15 -4.55
CA PRO A 54 -3.36 9.16 -5.46
C PRO A 54 -2.06 9.53 -4.76
N LYS A 55 -2.13 10.41 -3.76
CA LYS A 55 -0.95 10.81 -3.00
C LYS A 55 -0.39 9.67 -2.17
N ASN A 56 -1.27 8.93 -1.48
CA ASN A 56 -0.84 7.82 -0.61
C ASN A 56 -0.33 6.63 -1.41
N LEU A 57 -0.84 6.43 -2.62
CA LEU A 57 -0.47 5.29 -3.46
C LEU A 57 0.44 5.68 -4.61
N LYS A 58 1.04 6.87 -4.56
CA LYS A 58 1.87 7.37 -5.65
C LYS A 58 3.14 6.55 -5.84
N THR A 59 3.78 6.17 -4.74
CA THR A 59 5.01 5.37 -4.77
C THR A 59 4.98 4.36 -3.63
N LEU A 60 5.93 3.41 -3.68
CA LEU A 60 6.09 2.47 -2.57
C LEU A 60 6.40 3.21 -1.27
N ASP A 61 7.24 4.26 -1.34
CA ASP A 61 7.56 5.06 -0.17
C ASP A 61 6.33 5.72 0.43
N SER A 62 5.41 6.22 -0.40
CA SER A 62 4.19 6.84 0.11
C SER A 62 3.27 5.81 0.76
N ILE A 63 3.24 4.58 0.24
CA ILE A 63 2.48 3.49 0.85
C ILE A 63 3.06 3.17 2.24
N VAL A 64 4.38 3.07 2.34
CA VAL A 64 5.06 2.82 3.61
C VAL A 64 4.74 3.92 4.62
N SER A 65 4.79 5.17 4.18
CA SER A 65 4.46 6.30 5.05
C SER A 65 3.02 6.22 5.55
N MET A 66 2.09 5.83 4.69
CA MET A 66 0.69 5.66 5.06
C MET A 66 0.55 4.59 6.14
N VAL A 67 1.23 3.46 5.97
CA VAL A 67 1.18 2.35 6.94
C VAL A 67 1.76 2.80 8.28
N GLU A 68 2.92 3.47 8.26
CA GLU A 68 3.57 3.95 9.48
C GLU A 68 2.69 4.93 10.23
N LYS A 69 2.02 5.83 9.51
CA LYS A 69 1.11 6.78 10.12
C LYS A 69 -0.06 6.07 10.80
N LYS A 70 -0.64 5.07 10.15
CA LYS A 70 -1.74 4.31 10.73
C LYS A 70 -1.31 3.53 11.98
N ILE A 71 -0.12 2.95 11.96
CA ILE A 71 0.42 2.25 13.12
C ILE A 71 0.57 3.25 14.28
N SER A 72 1.08 4.43 14.01
CA SER A 72 1.27 5.47 15.01
C SER A 72 -0.07 5.92 15.60
N GLU A 73 -1.08 6.09 14.75
CA GLU A 73 -2.41 6.51 15.20
C GLU A 73 -3.10 5.45 16.05
N LYS A 74 -2.77 4.19 15.84
CA LYS A 74 -3.36 3.09 16.60
C LYS A 74 -2.94 3.10 18.06
N LYS A 75 -1.76 3.63 18.33
CA LYS A 75 -1.26 3.74 19.70
C LYS A 75 -1.95 4.90 20.41
#